data_fe44d1e451ca572c6c4f6bb5e1929959
#
_entry.id   fe44d1e451ca572c6c4f6bb5e1929959
#
_cell.length_a   1.000
_cell.length_b   1.000
_cell.length_c   1.000
_cell.angle_alpha   90.00
_cell.angle_beta   90.00
_cell.angle_gamma   90.00
#
_symmetry.space_group_name_H-M   'P 1'
#
loop_
_entity.id
_entity.type
_entity.pdbx_description
1 polymer ?
#
loop_
_entity_poly.entity_id
_entity_poly.type
_entity_poly.pdbx_seq_one_letter_code
_entity_poly.pdbx_strand_id
1 'polypeptide(L)'
;MEQAVNPLFYLERQIINILIQYGNHEATFDELIMSSDEEGNLIEESKTILSKVHEKVFLDLQQDEVELIQPEFQSLYSQLIESYQLEGELKLEKIMQQEDPGLGKIISDILLADEVHQLHDWEKKNIFVKDRQNSVGQLVSETILTFRRYLIDQKIQSLLEEVKEKKSGKLETEFLEDVMQYQSLKKLLSKKLNRVL
;
A
#
# COMPACT_ATOMS: atom_id res chain seq x y z
N MET A 1 27.17 0.97 -13.43
CA MET A 1 25.94 1.77 -13.62
C MET A 1 24.92 1.21 -12.66
N GLU A 2 24.66 1.89 -11.56
CA GLU A 2 23.55 1.54 -10.68
C GLU A 2 22.24 1.71 -11.47
N GLN A 3 21.51 0.63 -11.65
CA GLN A 3 20.17 0.70 -12.21
C GLN A 3 19.35 1.55 -11.22
N ALA A 4 18.81 2.66 -11.70
CA ALA A 4 17.89 3.47 -10.92
C ALA A 4 16.74 2.57 -10.48
N VAL A 5 16.65 2.30 -9.18
CA VAL A 5 15.60 1.48 -8.60
C VAL A 5 14.26 2.18 -8.89
N ASN A 6 13.37 1.50 -9.59
CA ASN A 6 12.02 2.02 -9.82
C ASN A 6 11.23 1.98 -8.49
N PRO A 7 10.93 3.15 -7.88
CA PRO A 7 10.27 3.17 -6.58
C PRO A 7 8.89 2.49 -6.60
N LEU A 8 8.18 2.59 -7.72
CA LEU A 8 6.88 1.96 -7.89
C LEU A 8 6.98 0.43 -7.82
N PHE A 9 7.93 -0.15 -8.55
CA PHE A 9 8.18 -1.59 -8.51
C PHE A 9 8.45 -2.08 -7.08
N TYR A 10 9.24 -1.30 -6.33
CA TYR A 10 9.55 -1.65 -4.95
C TYR A 10 8.32 -1.59 -4.04
N LEU A 11 7.48 -0.54 -4.17
CA LEU A 11 6.28 -0.37 -3.37
C LEU A 11 5.22 -1.46 -3.68
N GLU A 12 5.00 -1.77 -4.95
CA GLU A 12 4.11 -2.85 -5.35
C GLU A 12 4.59 -4.22 -4.84
N ARG A 13 5.90 -4.50 -4.99
CA ARG A 13 6.51 -5.70 -4.43
C ARG A 13 6.31 -5.80 -2.91
N GLN A 14 6.36 -4.68 -2.20
CA GLN A 14 6.16 -4.65 -0.76
C GLN A 14 4.70 -4.98 -0.39
N ILE A 15 3.71 -4.51 -1.15
CA ILE A 15 2.31 -4.89 -0.98
C ILE A 15 2.12 -6.40 -1.15
N ILE A 16 2.70 -6.97 -2.21
CA ILE A 16 2.66 -8.42 -2.45
C ILE A 16 3.32 -9.20 -1.31
N ASN A 17 4.50 -8.73 -0.84
CA ASN A 17 5.20 -9.34 0.28
C ASN A 17 4.33 -9.35 1.55
N ILE A 18 3.69 -8.24 1.88
CA ILE A 18 2.76 -8.14 3.02
C ILE A 18 1.61 -9.14 2.89
N LEU A 19 1.01 -9.26 1.72
CA LEU A 19 -0.08 -10.22 1.50
C LEU A 19 0.38 -11.67 1.66
N ILE A 20 1.55 -12.02 1.14
CA ILE A 20 2.10 -13.38 1.26
C ILE A 20 2.41 -13.73 2.72
N GLN A 21 3.05 -12.83 3.45
CA GLN A 21 3.53 -13.11 4.81
C GLN A 21 2.46 -12.92 5.88
N TYR A 22 1.65 -11.88 5.75
CA TYR A 22 0.75 -11.42 6.81
C TYR A 22 -0.73 -11.41 6.43
N GLY A 23 -1.09 -11.78 5.21
CA GLY A 23 -2.46 -11.63 4.71
C GLY A 23 -3.54 -12.23 5.62
N ASN A 24 -3.29 -13.36 6.26
CA ASN A 24 -4.22 -14.00 7.20
C ASN A 24 -4.14 -13.46 8.65
N HIS A 25 -3.14 -12.63 8.95
CA HIS A 25 -3.00 -12.09 10.30
C HIS A 25 -4.08 -11.05 10.56
N GLU A 26 -4.64 -11.08 11.77
CA GLU A 26 -5.45 -9.99 12.30
C GLU A 26 -4.54 -8.91 12.85
N ALA A 27 -4.79 -7.67 12.48
CA ALA A 27 -4.07 -6.51 12.94
C ALA A 27 -5.02 -5.36 13.26
N THR A 28 -4.56 -4.44 14.09
CA THR A 28 -5.30 -3.23 14.43
C THR A 28 -4.87 -2.09 13.52
N PHE A 29 -5.85 -1.34 13.02
CA PHE A 29 -5.67 -0.22 12.12
C PHE A 29 -6.38 1.01 12.67
N ASP A 30 -5.69 2.15 12.70
CA ASP A 30 -6.29 3.42 13.08
C ASP A 30 -6.84 4.13 11.84
N GLU A 31 -8.15 4.25 11.77
CA GLU A 31 -8.86 4.94 10.70
C GLU A 31 -9.42 6.27 11.18
N LEU A 32 -9.33 7.29 10.33
CA LEU A 32 -10.01 8.55 10.54
C LEU A 32 -11.40 8.47 9.92
N ILE A 33 -12.41 8.59 10.76
CA ILE A 33 -13.81 8.58 10.38
C ILE A 33 -14.34 10.00 10.52
N MET A 34 -15.07 10.46 9.51
CA MET A 34 -15.83 11.70 9.63
C MET A 34 -17.15 11.36 10.32
N SER A 35 -17.35 11.90 11.50
CA SER A 35 -18.61 11.82 12.25
C SER A 35 -19.23 13.21 12.37
N SER A 36 -20.51 13.27 12.74
CA SER A 36 -21.18 14.54 13.05
C SER A 36 -21.35 14.66 14.55
N ASP A 37 -21.02 15.82 15.11
CA ASP A 37 -21.31 16.15 16.48
C ASP A 37 -22.82 16.38 16.70
N GLU A 38 -23.25 16.63 17.94
CA GLU A 38 -24.66 16.89 18.29
C GLU A 38 -25.21 18.18 17.63
N GLU A 39 -24.32 19.08 17.19
CA GLU A 39 -24.66 20.33 16.52
C GLU A 39 -24.65 20.20 14.97
N GLY A 40 -24.28 19.00 14.44
CA GLY A 40 -24.21 18.72 13.00
C GLY A 40 -22.90 19.13 12.33
N ASN A 41 -21.88 19.53 13.10
CA ASN A 41 -20.56 19.82 12.54
C ASN A 41 -19.79 18.52 12.27
N LEU A 42 -19.05 18.48 11.17
CA LEU A 42 -18.17 17.36 10.84
C LEU A 42 -16.94 17.38 11.74
N ILE A 43 -16.75 16.28 12.48
CA ILE A 43 -15.57 16.06 13.33
C ILE A 43 -14.79 14.84 12.81
N GLU A 44 -13.46 14.93 12.91
CA GLU A 44 -12.59 13.79 12.64
C GLU A 44 -12.39 12.97 13.91
N GLU A 45 -12.83 11.73 13.89
CA GLU A 45 -12.59 10.77 14.97
C GLU A 45 -11.62 9.69 14.52
N SER A 46 -10.66 9.33 15.38
CA SER A 46 -9.82 8.16 15.16
C SER A 46 -10.52 6.93 15.75
N LYS A 47 -10.76 5.93 14.92
CA LYS A 47 -11.30 4.64 15.33
C LYS A 47 -10.32 3.54 15.03
N THR A 48 -9.98 2.76 16.05
CA THR A 48 -9.20 1.55 15.88
C THR A 48 -10.12 0.41 15.45
N ILE A 49 -9.82 -0.21 14.31
CA ILE A 49 -10.52 -1.39 13.80
C ILE A 49 -9.60 -2.60 13.81
N LEU A 50 -10.16 -3.77 14.09
CA LEU A 50 -9.51 -5.06 13.92
C LEU A 50 -9.96 -5.67 12.60
N SER A 51 -9.02 -6.01 11.73
CA SER A 51 -9.30 -6.63 10.43
C SER A 51 -8.16 -7.54 10.02
N LYS A 52 -8.42 -8.48 9.12
CA LYS A 52 -7.37 -9.23 8.46
C LYS A 52 -6.60 -8.32 7.50
N VAL A 53 -5.30 -8.54 7.39
CA VAL A 53 -4.41 -7.73 6.55
C VAL A 53 -4.86 -7.73 5.09
N HIS A 54 -5.23 -8.90 4.53
CA HIS A 54 -5.68 -8.97 3.13
C HIS A 54 -6.98 -8.20 2.89
N GLU A 55 -7.92 -8.21 3.85
CA GLU A 55 -9.16 -7.43 3.75
C GLU A 55 -8.87 -5.94 3.77
N LYS A 56 -7.99 -5.50 4.69
CA LYS A 56 -7.59 -4.10 4.79
C LYS A 56 -6.90 -3.61 3.52
N VAL A 57 -5.92 -4.35 3.01
CA VAL A 57 -5.20 -3.99 1.77
C VAL A 57 -6.17 -3.94 0.59
N PHE A 58 -7.07 -4.93 0.47
CA PHE A 58 -8.06 -4.97 -0.60
C PHE A 58 -9.01 -3.77 -0.56
N LEU A 59 -9.58 -3.47 0.61
CA LEU A 59 -10.52 -2.36 0.77
C LEU A 59 -9.83 -1.00 0.52
N ASP A 60 -8.60 -0.81 1.00
CA ASP A 60 -7.86 0.42 0.79
C ASP A 60 -7.58 0.68 -0.71
N LEU A 61 -7.10 -0.33 -1.44
CA LEU A 61 -6.84 -0.18 -2.87
C LEU A 61 -8.13 -0.02 -3.69
N GLN A 62 -9.20 -0.74 -3.32
CA GLN A 62 -10.50 -0.61 -3.97
C GLN A 62 -11.13 0.78 -3.74
N GLN A 63 -11.04 1.30 -2.52
CA GLN A 63 -11.56 2.63 -2.18
C GLN A 63 -10.84 3.75 -2.94
N ASP A 64 -9.54 3.56 -3.19
CA ASP A 64 -8.72 4.51 -3.93
C ASP A 64 -8.87 4.36 -5.46
N GLU A 65 -9.60 3.34 -5.93
CA GLU A 65 -9.66 2.95 -7.35
C GLU A 65 -8.27 2.76 -7.97
N VAL A 66 -7.34 2.20 -7.18
CA VAL A 66 -5.94 2.01 -7.55
C VAL A 66 -5.69 0.53 -7.86
N GLU A 67 -5.09 0.29 -9.02
CA GLU A 67 -4.56 -1.01 -9.43
C GLU A 67 -3.03 -0.99 -9.44
N LEU A 68 -2.43 -2.16 -9.22
CA LEU A 68 -0.99 -2.33 -9.41
C LEU A 68 -0.66 -2.18 -10.90
N ILE A 69 0.42 -1.49 -11.21
CA ILE A 69 0.78 -1.13 -12.59
C ILE A 69 1.64 -2.21 -13.25
N GLN A 70 2.49 -2.88 -12.45
CA GLN A 70 3.31 -3.97 -12.98
C GLN A 70 2.44 -5.20 -13.26
N PRO A 71 2.39 -5.70 -14.52
CA PRO A 71 1.49 -6.79 -14.89
C PRO A 71 1.67 -8.06 -14.05
N GLU A 72 2.91 -8.36 -13.69
CA GLU A 72 3.26 -9.52 -12.86
C GLU A 72 2.70 -9.39 -11.44
N PHE A 73 2.81 -8.19 -10.83
CA PHE A 73 2.26 -7.94 -9.50
C PHE A 73 0.73 -7.83 -9.53
N GLN A 74 0.15 -7.26 -10.59
CA GLN A 74 -1.30 -7.20 -10.77
C GLN A 74 -1.92 -8.60 -10.86
N SER A 75 -1.32 -9.48 -11.68
CA SER A 75 -1.75 -10.88 -11.78
C SER A 75 -1.62 -11.62 -10.45
N LEU A 76 -0.48 -11.47 -9.78
CA LEU A 76 -0.25 -12.11 -8.49
C LEU A 76 -1.19 -11.59 -7.40
N TYR A 77 -1.40 -10.28 -7.34
CA TYR A 77 -2.35 -9.65 -6.41
C TYR A 77 -3.76 -10.23 -6.57
N SER A 78 -4.25 -10.31 -7.81
CA SER A 78 -5.58 -10.84 -8.10
C SER A 78 -5.73 -12.29 -7.62
N GLN A 79 -4.72 -13.14 -7.87
CA GLN A 79 -4.72 -14.54 -7.43
C GLN A 79 -4.64 -14.66 -5.90
N LEU A 80 -3.84 -13.82 -5.24
CA LEU A 80 -3.75 -13.80 -3.79
C LEU A 80 -5.10 -13.42 -3.16
N ILE A 81 -5.73 -12.35 -3.64
CA ILE A 81 -7.03 -11.90 -3.13
C ILE A 81 -8.11 -12.94 -3.40
N GLU A 82 -8.15 -13.52 -4.59
CA GLU A 82 -9.09 -14.61 -4.92
C GLU A 82 -8.91 -15.81 -3.99
N SER A 83 -7.68 -16.24 -3.72
CA SER A 83 -7.40 -17.33 -2.79
C SER A 83 -7.93 -17.04 -1.39
N TYR A 84 -7.71 -15.82 -0.87
CA TYR A 84 -8.24 -15.40 0.42
C TYR A 84 -9.77 -15.36 0.47
N GLN A 85 -10.41 -14.84 -0.60
CA GLN A 85 -11.87 -14.72 -0.65
C GLN A 85 -12.59 -16.06 -0.79
N LEU A 86 -12.05 -16.97 -1.61
CA LEU A 86 -12.68 -18.27 -1.88
C LEU A 86 -12.35 -19.33 -0.83
N GLU A 87 -11.13 -19.37 -0.34
CA GLU A 87 -10.64 -20.43 0.52
C GLU A 87 -10.48 -20.00 1.99
N GLY A 88 -10.56 -18.69 2.27
CA GLY A 88 -10.36 -18.11 3.61
C GLY A 88 -8.91 -18.11 4.07
N GLU A 89 -8.01 -18.71 3.30
CA GLU A 89 -6.58 -18.81 3.57
C GLU A 89 -5.76 -18.79 2.28
N LEU A 90 -4.48 -18.43 2.39
CA LEU A 90 -3.56 -18.44 1.26
C LEU A 90 -3.00 -19.84 1.01
N LYS A 91 -3.16 -20.33 -0.22
CA LYS A 91 -2.56 -21.59 -0.71
C LYS A 91 -1.53 -21.31 -1.79
N LEU A 92 -0.35 -20.88 -1.35
CA LEU A 92 0.76 -20.53 -2.25
C LEU A 92 1.14 -21.66 -3.21
N GLU A 93 1.06 -22.92 -2.74
CA GLU A 93 1.38 -24.09 -3.58
C GLU A 93 0.48 -24.16 -4.82
N LYS A 94 -0.80 -23.78 -4.71
CA LYS A 94 -1.71 -23.75 -5.86
C LYS A 94 -1.32 -22.66 -6.85
N ILE A 95 -0.93 -21.48 -6.35
CA ILE A 95 -0.50 -20.37 -7.20
C ILE A 95 0.82 -20.74 -7.90
N MET A 96 1.75 -21.37 -7.19
CA MET A 96 3.05 -21.79 -7.75
C MET A 96 2.93 -22.93 -8.76
N GLN A 97 1.87 -23.74 -8.69
CA GLN A 97 1.61 -24.83 -9.64
C GLN A 97 0.92 -24.37 -10.93
N GLN A 98 0.46 -23.15 -10.99
CA GLN A 98 -0.08 -22.59 -12.24
C GLN A 98 1.03 -22.43 -13.28
N GLU A 99 0.65 -22.47 -14.56
CA GLU A 99 1.59 -22.51 -15.69
C GLU A 99 2.42 -21.22 -15.92
N ASP A 100 2.38 -20.26 -15.00
CA ASP A 100 3.17 -19.02 -15.09
C ASP A 100 4.47 -19.11 -14.24
N PRO A 101 5.61 -19.45 -14.88
CA PRO A 101 6.87 -19.56 -14.17
C PRO A 101 7.38 -18.22 -13.62
N GLY A 102 6.88 -17.09 -14.12
CA GLY A 102 7.24 -15.75 -13.64
C GLY A 102 6.71 -15.51 -12.22
N LEU A 103 5.46 -15.87 -11.96
CA LEU A 103 4.84 -15.72 -10.64
C LEU A 103 5.51 -16.60 -9.58
N GLY A 104 5.80 -17.86 -9.92
CA GLY A 104 6.53 -18.77 -9.04
C GLY A 104 7.89 -18.24 -8.63
N LYS A 105 8.62 -17.58 -9.55
CA LYS A 105 9.90 -16.95 -9.26
C LYS A 105 9.73 -15.77 -8.29
N ILE A 106 8.76 -14.89 -8.52
CA ILE A 106 8.50 -13.73 -7.63
C ILE A 106 8.19 -14.20 -6.21
N ILE A 107 7.31 -15.20 -6.06
CA ILE A 107 6.97 -15.78 -4.77
C ILE A 107 8.21 -16.35 -4.09
N SER A 108 9.02 -17.13 -4.82
CA SER A 108 10.25 -17.72 -4.29
C SER A 108 11.26 -16.65 -3.87
N ASP A 109 11.44 -15.60 -4.66
CA ASP A 109 12.34 -14.48 -4.35
C ASP A 109 11.88 -13.69 -3.09
N ILE A 110 10.58 -13.61 -2.86
CA ILE A 110 10.01 -12.98 -1.66
C ILE A 110 10.27 -13.86 -0.44
N LEU A 111 9.97 -15.15 -0.52
CA LEU A 111 10.13 -16.09 0.60
C LEU A 111 11.61 -16.25 0.99
N LEU A 112 12.51 -16.37 0.00
CA LEU A 112 13.96 -16.47 0.25
C LEU A 112 14.54 -15.19 0.87
N ALA A 113 14.06 -14.02 0.45
CA ALA A 113 14.50 -12.76 1.04
C ALA A 113 14.13 -12.66 2.53
N ASP A 114 12.97 -13.19 2.90
CA ASP A 114 12.52 -13.23 4.30
C ASP A 114 13.36 -14.19 5.15
N GLU A 115 13.68 -15.39 4.64
CA GLU A 115 14.57 -16.35 5.34
C GLU A 115 15.94 -15.73 5.62
N VAL A 116 16.53 -15.00 4.68
CA VAL A 116 17.82 -14.33 4.88
C VAL A 116 17.73 -13.24 5.94
N HIS A 117 16.61 -12.54 6.04
CA HIS A 117 16.39 -11.51 7.07
C HIS A 117 16.07 -12.10 8.45
N GLN A 118 15.38 -13.25 8.52
CA GLN A 118 15.11 -13.96 9.78
C GLN A 118 16.38 -14.56 10.41
N LEU A 119 17.34 -15.00 9.59
CA LEU A 119 18.63 -15.53 10.05
C LEU A 119 19.55 -14.46 10.63
N HIS A 120 19.28 -13.18 10.45
CA HIS A 120 20.01 -12.07 11.06
C HIS A 120 19.39 -11.62 12.39
N ASP A 121 19.41 -12.52 13.38
CA ASP A 121 19.58 -12.28 14.83
C ASP A 121 18.94 -11.03 15.46
N TRP A 122 17.61 -10.88 15.35
CA TRP A 122 16.90 -9.95 16.22
C TRP A 122 16.91 -10.43 17.70
N GLU A 123 16.92 -11.75 17.92
CA GLU A 123 17.00 -12.34 19.27
C GLU A 123 18.31 -12.03 19.99
N LYS A 124 19.44 -11.93 19.28
CA LYS A 124 20.74 -11.60 19.90
C LYS A 124 20.90 -10.15 20.32
N LYS A 125 20.03 -9.25 19.86
CA LYS A 125 20.11 -7.81 20.18
C LYS A 125 19.19 -7.37 21.32
N ASN A 126 18.48 -8.27 22.01
CA ASN A 126 17.53 -7.95 23.09
C ASN A 126 16.50 -6.87 22.70
N ILE A 127 16.17 -6.76 21.43
CA ILE A 127 15.12 -5.88 20.98
C ILE A 127 13.80 -6.65 21.12
N PHE A 128 13.14 -6.43 22.25
CA PHE A 128 11.77 -6.89 22.46
C PHE A 128 10.87 -6.12 21.51
N VAL A 129 10.46 -6.77 20.42
CA VAL A 129 9.42 -6.22 19.52
C VAL A 129 8.12 -6.23 20.31
N LYS A 130 7.72 -5.06 20.78
CA LYS A 130 6.41 -4.87 21.40
C LYS A 130 5.35 -5.26 20.39
N ASP A 131 4.48 -6.19 20.79
CA ASP A 131 3.23 -6.55 20.17
C ASP A 131 3.25 -6.70 18.63
N ARG A 132 3.45 -7.93 18.14
CA ARG A 132 3.49 -8.22 16.69
C ARG A 132 2.26 -7.71 15.94
N GLN A 133 1.08 -7.71 16.55
CA GLN A 133 -0.16 -7.26 15.93
C GLN A 133 -0.14 -5.77 15.61
N ASN A 134 0.33 -4.93 16.53
CA ASN A 134 0.46 -3.49 16.31
C ASN A 134 1.55 -3.17 15.27
N SER A 135 2.64 -3.94 15.22
CA SER A 135 3.71 -3.72 14.26
C SER A 135 3.31 -4.07 12.82
N VAL A 136 2.47 -5.10 12.62
CA VAL A 136 1.96 -5.48 11.29
C VAL A 136 0.96 -4.44 10.78
N GLY A 137 0.02 -4.01 11.62
CA GLY A 137 -0.93 -2.95 11.25
C GLY A 137 -0.24 -1.65 10.85
N GLN A 138 0.80 -1.27 11.58
CA GLN A 138 1.64 -0.12 11.27
C GLN A 138 2.36 -0.31 9.93
N LEU A 139 3.01 -1.46 9.69
CA LEU A 139 3.70 -1.78 8.44
C LEU A 139 2.77 -1.67 7.23
N VAL A 140 1.57 -2.24 7.32
CA VAL A 140 0.55 -2.17 6.27
C VAL A 140 0.15 -0.72 6.01
N SER A 141 -0.18 0.02 7.06
CA SER A 141 -0.61 1.42 6.96
C SER A 141 0.47 2.31 6.35
N GLU A 142 1.72 2.19 6.78
CA GLU A 142 2.85 2.93 6.22
C GLU A 142 3.09 2.60 4.75
N THR A 143 3.00 1.33 4.38
CA THR A 143 3.19 0.88 3.00
C THR A 143 2.12 1.46 2.08
N ILE A 144 0.85 1.34 2.46
CA ILE A 144 -0.28 1.88 1.68
C ILE A 144 -0.21 3.41 1.58
N LEU A 145 0.06 4.11 2.68
CA LEU A 145 0.20 5.57 2.67
C LEU A 145 1.38 6.03 1.79
N THR A 146 2.50 5.31 1.81
CA THR A 146 3.66 5.61 0.97
C THR A 146 3.34 5.38 -0.50
N PHE A 147 2.63 4.31 -0.82
CA PHE A 147 2.19 4.01 -2.17
C PHE A 147 1.22 5.08 -2.69
N ARG A 148 0.19 5.44 -1.92
CA ARG A 148 -0.74 6.55 -2.22
C ARG A 148 0.01 7.85 -2.50
N ARG A 149 0.96 8.21 -1.63
CA ARG A 149 1.76 9.43 -1.79
C ARG A 149 2.56 9.42 -3.08
N TYR A 150 3.16 8.27 -3.43
CA TYR A 150 3.91 8.12 -4.67
C TYR A 150 3.01 8.33 -5.90
N LEU A 151 1.83 7.71 -5.92
CA LEU A 151 0.88 7.86 -7.03
C LEU A 151 0.40 9.30 -7.20
N ILE A 152 0.15 10.00 -6.08
CA ILE A 152 -0.19 11.43 -6.10
C ILE A 152 0.95 12.26 -6.67
N ASP A 153 2.20 11.97 -6.30
CA ASP A 153 3.37 12.66 -6.86
C ASP A 153 3.47 12.45 -8.37
N GLN A 154 3.24 11.24 -8.86
CA GLN A 154 3.21 10.94 -10.30
C GLN A 154 2.08 11.70 -11.00
N LYS A 155 0.89 11.75 -10.40
CA LYS A 155 -0.25 12.50 -10.94
C LYS A 155 0.03 14.00 -11.03
N ILE A 156 0.63 14.60 -9.98
CA ILE A 156 1.03 16.01 -9.98
C ILE A 156 2.04 16.28 -11.11
N GLN A 157 3.04 15.42 -11.27
CA GLN A 157 4.05 15.57 -12.33
C GLN A 157 3.40 15.49 -13.72
N SER A 158 2.54 14.50 -13.96
CA SER A 158 1.80 14.37 -15.22
C SER A 158 0.97 15.62 -15.54
N LEU A 159 0.23 16.15 -14.57
CA LEU A 159 -0.56 17.38 -14.74
C LEU A 159 0.32 18.57 -15.07
N LEU A 160 1.46 18.73 -14.40
CA LEU A 160 2.41 19.83 -14.67
C LEU A 160 3.05 19.72 -16.06
N GLU A 161 3.29 18.52 -16.56
CA GLU A 161 3.78 18.29 -17.92
C GLU A 161 2.71 18.64 -18.95
N GLU A 162 1.45 18.22 -18.73
CA GLU A 162 0.32 18.57 -19.60
C GLU A 162 0.11 20.08 -19.70
N VAL A 163 0.27 20.83 -18.58
CA VAL A 163 0.19 22.29 -18.58
C VAL A 163 1.29 22.92 -19.43
N LYS A 164 2.52 22.39 -19.38
CA LYS A 164 3.64 22.88 -20.17
C LYS A 164 3.44 22.67 -21.68
N GLU A 165 2.82 21.57 -22.07
CA GLU A 165 2.57 21.22 -23.47
C GLU A 165 1.38 21.98 -24.07
N LYS A 166 0.31 22.16 -23.29
CA LYS A 166 -0.92 22.85 -23.72
C LYS A 166 -0.85 24.34 -23.43
N LYS A 167 -0.31 25.13 -24.37
CA LYS A 167 -0.23 26.63 -24.30
C LYS A 167 -1.59 27.33 -24.47
N SER A 168 -2.65 26.98 -23.71
CA SER A 168 -3.97 27.59 -23.88
C SER A 168 -4.60 28.01 -22.56
N GLY A 169 -4.75 29.31 -22.36
CA GLY A 169 -4.98 30.01 -21.09
C GLY A 169 -6.31 29.79 -20.33
N LYS A 170 -7.29 29.01 -20.83
CA LYS A 170 -8.50 28.68 -20.06
C LYS A 170 -8.43 27.30 -19.36
N LEU A 171 -7.65 26.41 -19.91
CA LEU A 171 -7.36 25.08 -19.33
C LEU A 171 -6.31 25.15 -18.20
N GLU A 172 -5.48 26.20 -18.18
CA GLU A 172 -4.43 26.38 -17.17
C GLU A 172 -4.98 26.52 -15.75
N THR A 173 -6.08 27.22 -15.55
CA THR A 173 -6.67 27.44 -14.23
C THR A 173 -7.24 26.16 -13.63
N GLU A 174 -7.95 25.35 -14.41
CA GLU A 174 -8.51 24.07 -13.96
C GLU A 174 -7.40 23.08 -13.58
N PHE A 175 -6.35 22.97 -14.38
CA PHE A 175 -5.20 22.12 -14.07
C PHE A 175 -4.44 22.58 -12.81
N LEU A 176 -4.31 23.89 -12.61
CA LEU A 176 -3.68 24.42 -11.40
C LEU A 176 -4.52 24.15 -10.15
N GLU A 177 -5.84 24.22 -10.24
CA GLU A 177 -6.74 23.85 -9.14
C GLU A 177 -6.59 22.37 -8.79
N ASP A 178 -6.54 21.47 -9.77
CA ASP A 178 -6.30 20.04 -9.56
C ASP A 178 -4.93 19.79 -8.90
N VAL A 179 -3.87 20.44 -9.39
CA VAL A 179 -2.54 20.34 -8.77
C VAL A 179 -2.56 20.79 -7.31
N MET A 180 -3.26 21.90 -6.99
CA MET A 180 -3.38 22.39 -5.61
C MET A 180 -4.15 21.40 -4.73
N GLN A 181 -5.21 20.76 -5.24
CA GLN A 181 -5.96 19.74 -4.51
C GLN A 181 -5.07 18.51 -4.22
N TYR A 182 -4.34 17.99 -5.21
CA TYR A 182 -3.41 16.88 -5.02
C TYR A 182 -2.27 17.22 -4.07
N GLN A 183 -1.73 18.43 -4.12
CA GLN A 183 -0.71 18.89 -3.16
C GLN A 183 -1.25 18.94 -1.72
N SER A 184 -2.49 19.37 -1.54
CA SER A 184 -3.16 19.37 -0.23
C SER A 184 -3.35 17.96 0.30
N LEU A 185 -3.79 17.02 -0.55
CA LEU A 185 -3.92 15.61 -0.22
C LEU A 185 -2.57 14.99 0.14
N LYS A 186 -1.52 15.26 -0.64
CA LYS A 186 -0.16 14.82 -0.33
C LYS A 186 0.30 15.29 1.04
N LYS A 187 0.00 16.54 1.40
CA LYS A 187 0.35 17.11 2.71
C LYS A 187 -0.39 16.37 3.85
N LEU A 188 -1.66 16.02 3.65
CA LEU A 188 -2.41 15.23 4.62
C LEU A 188 -1.83 13.82 4.81
N LEU A 189 -1.50 13.13 3.71
CA LEU A 189 -0.86 11.81 3.77
C LEU A 189 0.51 11.85 4.46
N SER A 190 1.31 12.88 4.18
CA SER A 190 2.62 13.07 4.84
C SER A 190 2.47 13.32 6.34
N LYS A 191 1.43 14.05 6.78
CA LYS A 191 1.13 14.21 8.20
C LYS A 191 0.73 12.89 8.86
N LYS A 192 -0.04 12.05 8.17
CA LYS A 192 -0.42 10.70 8.67
C LYS A 192 0.82 9.80 8.81
N LEU A 193 1.71 9.77 7.84
CA LEU A 193 2.97 9.04 7.89
C LEU A 193 3.84 9.47 9.09
N ASN A 194 3.95 10.77 9.35
CA ASN A 194 4.73 11.29 10.48
C ASN A 194 4.08 11.02 11.84
N ARG A 195 2.80 10.68 11.90
CA ARG A 195 2.12 10.27 13.14
C ARG A 195 2.25 8.78 13.42
N VAL A 196 2.52 7.99 12.41
CA VAL A 196 2.69 6.53 12.51
C VAL A 196 4.14 6.18 12.89
N LEU A 197 5.07 7.09 12.68
CA LEU A 197 6.48 6.99 13.13
C LEU A 197 6.64 7.49 14.57
#